data_ac2b699e1855605b26cad63f0db9032b
#
_entry.id   ac2b699e1855605b26cad63f0db9032b
#
_cell.length_a   1.000
_cell.length_b   1.000
_cell.length_c   1.000
_cell.angle_alpha   90.00
_cell.angle_beta   90.00
_cell.angle_gamma   90.00
#
_symmetry.space_group_name_H-M   'P 1'
#
loop_
_entity.id
_entity.type
_entity.pdbx_description
1 polymer ?
#
loop_
_entity_poly.entity_id
_entity_poly.type
_entity_poly.pdbx_seq_one_letter_code
_entity_poly.pdbx_strand_id
1 'polypeptide(L)'
;MKIKQLNIEGFRSLRKVSWFPGDLNVIIGPNGTGKSNLLRFLELISISAQGKLGKYIQSLGGMEPIVWDGVAASIKFALETTPEGGEFGPETYDLALARLGAGSSYKIEKELLINSYKLKKGIEKRPMIFLERAGKHAFIYDETEHKFTTPEEFVSDEESLLSIASGPFINNRFIPPFQKGLVSIAVYHDLHTNKDASIRQPAIAR
;
A
#
# COMPACT_ATOMS: atom_id res chain seq x y z
N MET A 1 7.74 -7.95 7.36
CA MET A 1 7.86 -7.30 6.02
C MET A 1 8.72 -6.05 6.17
N LYS A 2 9.74 -5.88 5.34
CA LYS A 2 10.60 -4.70 5.32
C LYS A 2 10.50 -4.02 3.95
N ILE A 3 10.20 -2.72 3.93
CA ILE A 3 10.15 -1.94 2.69
C ILE A 3 11.59 -1.69 2.23
N LYS A 4 11.89 -2.05 0.99
CA LYS A 4 13.17 -1.77 0.33
C LYS A 4 13.12 -0.44 -0.41
N GLN A 5 12.02 -0.18 -1.10
CA GLN A 5 11.79 1.03 -1.87
C GLN A 5 10.32 1.40 -1.87
N LEU A 6 10.04 2.69 -1.79
CA LEU A 6 8.71 3.27 -1.97
C LEU A 6 8.80 4.44 -2.94
N ASN A 7 8.13 4.32 -4.07
CA ASN A 7 7.95 5.39 -5.04
C ASN A 7 6.54 5.97 -4.87
N ILE A 8 6.44 7.29 -4.77
CA ILE A 8 5.18 8.02 -4.59
C ILE A 8 5.08 9.09 -5.67
N GLU A 9 3.92 9.23 -6.29
CA GLU A 9 3.64 10.25 -7.26
C GLU A 9 2.25 10.85 -7.03
N GLY A 10 2.17 12.18 -7.03
CA GLY A 10 0.91 12.92 -7.08
C GLY A 10 0.19 13.06 -5.74
N PHE A 11 0.86 12.88 -4.57
CA PHE A 11 0.22 12.97 -3.26
C PHE A 11 0.62 14.25 -2.50
N ARG A 12 -0.32 15.14 -2.24
CA ARG A 12 -0.10 16.41 -1.48
C ARG A 12 1.14 17.16 -1.98
N SER A 13 2.13 17.41 -1.12
CA SER A 13 3.40 18.03 -1.53
C SER A 13 4.39 17.05 -2.17
N LEU A 14 4.08 15.76 -2.22
CA LEU A 14 4.93 14.73 -2.80
C LEU A 14 4.61 14.57 -4.29
N ARG A 15 5.23 15.41 -5.14
CA ARG A 15 5.01 15.34 -6.58
C ARG A 15 5.55 14.04 -7.18
N LYS A 16 6.82 13.73 -6.88
CA LYS A 16 7.47 12.48 -7.26
C LYS A 16 8.62 12.23 -6.29
N VAL A 17 8.52 11.18 -5.51
CA VAL A 17 9.46 10.83 -4.45
C VAL A 17 9.83 9.36 -4.59
N SER A 18 11.13 9.08 -4.50
CA SER A 18 11.67 7.72 -4.32
C SER A 18 12.36 7.67 -2.98
N TRP A 19 11.91 6.80 -2.11
CA TRP A 19 12.43 6.62 -0.76
C TRP A 19 12.93 5.19 -0.57
N PHE A 20 14.14 5.07 -0.01
CA PHE A 20 14.80 3.80 0.29
C PHE A 20 15.02 3.73 1.80
N PRO A 21 14.05 3.23 2.57
CA PRO A 21 14.16 3.21 4.02
C PRO A 21 15.22 2.21 4.50
N GLY A 22 15.99 2.64 5.52
CA GLY A 22 16.83 1.77 6.32
C GLY A 22 16.07 1.24 7.55
N ASP A 23 16.80 0.62 8.50
CA ASP A 23 16.21 0.14 9.75
C ASP A 23 15.74 1.28 10.65
N LEU A 24 16.46 2.40 10.62
CA LEU A 24 16.11 3.66 11.27
C LEU A 24 16.24 4.79 10.27
N ASN A 25 15.23 5.64 10.20
CA ASN A 25 15.21 6.81 9.33
C ASN A 25 14.90 8.05 10.13
N VAL A 26 15.69 9.10 9.97
CA VAL A 26 15.43 10.42 10.56
C VAL A 26 15.24 11.41 9.43
N ILE A 27 14.04 11.99 9.34
CA ILE A 27 13.68 12.95 8.29
C ILE A 27 13.68 14.35 8.89
N ILE A 28 14.63 15.16 8.45
CA ILE A 28 14.79 16.56 8.87
C ILE A 28 14.58 17.51 7.71
N GLY A 29 14.18 18.72 7.98
CA GLY A 29 14.00 19.76 6.98
C GLY A 29 13.05 20.86 7.46
N PRO A 30 12.95 21.99 6.74
CA PRO A 30 12.02 23.09 7.07
C PRO A 30 10.57 22.64 7.13
N ASN A 31 9.71 23.45 7.75
CA ASN A 31 8.26 23.21 7.73
C ASN A 31 7.73 23.33 6.30
N GLY A 32 6.71 22.53 5.96
CA GLY A 32 6.12 22.51 4.63
C GLY A 32 6.83 21.62 3.59
N THR A 33 8.00 21.02 3.89
CA THR A 33 8.76 20.20 2.92
C THR A 33 8.18 18.80 2.65
N GLY A 34 7.07 18.44 3.30
CA GLY A 34 6.40 17.15 3.04
C GLY A 34 6.74 16.02 4.01
N LYS A 35 7.52 16.25 5.08
CA LYS A 35 7.86 15.22 6.08
C LYS A 35 6.63 14.48 6.61
N SER A 36 5.65 15.22 7.10
CA SER A 36 4.39 14.64 7.61
C SER A 36 3.54 14.02 6.49
N ASN A 37 3.69 14.48 5.25
CA ASN A 37 2.97 13.90 4.12
C ASN A 37 3.52 12.51 3.76
N LEU A 38 4.81 12.24 3.98
CA LEU A 38 5.36 10.89 3.83
C LEU A 38 4.74 9.93 4.87
N LEU A 39 4.61 10.35 6.13
CA LEU A 39 3.95 9.55 7.18
C LEU A 39 2.47 9.29 6.85
N ARG A 40 1.74 10.33 6.42
CA ARG A 40 0.34 10.19 5.98
C ARG A 40 0.20 9.29 4.77
N PHE A 41 1.23 9.24 3.93
CA PHE A 41 1.23 8.32 2.80
C PHE A 41 1.40 6.86 3.25
N LEU A 42 2.27 6.58 4.22
CA LEU A 42 2.37 5.24 4.82
C LEU A 42 1.06 4.82 5.49
N GLU A 43 0.37 5.75 6.14
CA GLU A 43 -0.97 5.51 6.69
C GLU A 43 -1.98 5.15 5.58
N LEU A 44 -1.99 5.89 4.46
CA LEU A 44 -2.84 5.58 3.30
C LEU A 44 -2.59 4.17 2.76
N ILE A 45 -1.33 3.73 2.65
CA ILE A 45 -0.98 2.37 2.24
C ILE A 45 -1.57 1.34 3.22
N SER A 46 -1.41 1.56 4.53
CA SER A 46 -1.96 0.64 5.55
C SER A 46 -3.48 0.56 5.49
N ILE A 47 -4.14 1.70 5.35
CA ILE A 47 -5.60 1.83 5.26
C ILE A 47 -6.15 1.16 3.98
N SER A 48 -5.44 1.29 2.85
CA SER A 48 -5.83 0.63 1.59
C SER A 48 -5.87 -0.89 1.75
N ALA A 49 -4.88 -1.46 2.41
CA ALA A 49 -4.83 -2.90 2.68
C ALA A 49 -5.91 -3.40 3.68
N GLN A 50 -6.54 -2.48 4.43
CA GLN A 50 -7.61 -2.79 5.38
C GLN A 50 -9.02 -2.74 4.77
N GLY A 51 -9.19 -2.36 3.49
CA GLY A 51 -10.51 -2.13 2.88
C GLY A 51 -11.25 -0.92 3.47
N LYS A 52 -10.53 0.13 3.80
CA LYS A 52 -11.07 1.36 4.40
C LYS A 52 -10.69 2.61 3.62
N LEU A 53 -10.19 2.42 2.39
CA LEU A 53 -9.63 3.50 1.58
C LEU A 53 -10.67 4.57 1.26
N GLY A 54 -11.88 4.17 0.85
CA GLY A 54 -12.96 5.09 0.52
C GLY A 54 -13.36 5.97 1.70
N LYS A 55 -13.57 5.37 2.88
CA LYS A 55 -13.89 6.11 4.11
C LYS A 55 -12.76 7.05 4.53
N TYR A 56 -11.51 6.62 4.37
CA TYR A 56 -10.34 7.43 4.71
C TYR A 56 -10.23 8.65 3.79
N ILE A 57 -10.31 8.48 2.47
CA ILE A 57 -10.27 9.60 1.52
C ILE A 57 -11.44 10.55 1.75
N GLN A 58 -12.64 10.04 2.01
CA GLN A 58 -13.80 10.86 2.36
C GLN A 58 -13.57 11.69 3.63
N SER A 59 -12.97 11.11 4.66
CA SER A 59 -12.65 11.82 5.91
C SER A 59 -11.64 12.95 5.72
N LEU A 60 -10.80 12.87 4.68
CA LEU A 60 -9.84 13.90 4.30
C LEU A 60 -10.43 15.01 3.40
N GLY A 61 -11.73 14.94 3.08
CA GLY A 61 -12.44 15.88 2.20
C GLY A 61 -12.42 15.47 0.72
N GLY A 62 -12.11 14.19 0.42
CA GLY A 62 -12.06 13.65 -0.94
C GLY A 62 -10.68 13.75 -1.58
N MET A 63 -10.63 13.61 -2.91
CA MET A 63 -9.36 13.56 -3.67
C MET A 63 -8.66 14.92 -3.77
N GLU A 64 -9.41 16.01 -3.89
CA GLU A 64 -8.83 17.35 -4.13
C GLU A 64 -7.76 17.76 -3.10
N PRO A 65 -8.00 17.67 -1.77
CA PRO A 65 -7.00 18.06 -0.78
C PRO A 65 -5.83 17.08 -0.63
N ILE A 66 -5.89 15.92 -1.27
CA ILE A 66 -4.84 14.90 -1.14
C ILE A 66 -4.03 14.66 -2.42
N VAL A 67 -4.50 15.13 -3.58
CA VAL A 67 -3.67 15.11 -4.81
C VAL A 67 -2.63 16.23 -4.77
N TRP A 68 -1.54 16.04 -5.53
CA TRP A 68 -0.50 17.06 -5.64
C TRP A 68 -1.07 18.33 -6.27
N ASP A 69 -0.81 19.46 -5.59
CA ASP A 69 -1.23 20.80 -5.99
C ASP A 69 -2.76 20.96 -6.25
N GLY A 70 -3.58 20.06 -5.67
CA GLY A 70 -5.04 20.06 -5.86
C GLY A 70 -5.51 19.72 -7.28
N VAL A 71 -4.59 19.53 -8.25
CA VAL A 71 -4.91 19.37 -9.68
C VAL A 71 -4.45 18.05 -10.29
N ALA A 72 -3.54 17.33 -9.65
CA ALA A 72 -3.05 16.07 -10.20
C ALA A 72 -4.23 15.10 -10.47
N ALA A 73 -4.18 14.44 -11.62
CA ALA A 73 -5.22 13.51 -12.05
C ALA A 73 -5.20 12.18 -11.30
N SER A 74 -4.08 11.84 -10.66
CA SER A 74 -3.93 10.55 -9.98
C SER A 74 -2.90 10.60 -8.85
N ILE A 75 -3.06 9.68 -7.90
CA ILE A 75 -2.04 9.31 -6.92
C ILE A 75 -1.57 7.92 -7.27
N LYS A 76 -0.25 7.73 -7.35
CA LYS A 76 0.34 6.43 -7.67
C LYS A 76 1.43 6.08 -6.68
N PHE A 77 1.57 4.79 -6.39
CA PHE A 77 2.74 4.30 -5.70
C PHE A 77 3.17 2.92 -6.18
N ALA A 78 4.46 2.66 -6.00
CA ALA A 78 5.06 1.35 -6.15
C ALA A 78 5.91 1.07 -4.92
N LEU A 79 5.61 -0.03 -4.24
CA LEU A 79 6.30 -0.49 -3.04
C LEU A 79 7.03 -1.79 -3.36
N GLU A 80 8.33 -1.84 -3.08
CA GLU A 80 9.14 -3.06 -3.17
C GLU A 80 9.56 -3.48 -1.76
N THR A 81 9.41 -4.77 -1.45
CA THR A 81 9.86 -5.35 -0.18
C THR A 81 11.25 -5.98 -0.32
N THR A 82 11.95 -6.14 0.81
CA THR A 82 13.11 -7.04 0.89
C THR A 82 12.63 -8.47 1.03
N PRO A 83 13.24 -9.43 0.31
CA PRO A 83 12.95 -10.83 0.56
C PRO A 83 13.26 -11.22 2.01
N GLU A 84 12.30 -11.77 2.71
CA GLU A 84 12.49 -12.31 4.06
C GLU A 84 12.79 -13.80 3.95
N GLY A 85 14.04 -14.14 3.63
CA GLY A 85 14.56 -15.52 3.66
C GLY A 85 13.88 -16.51 2.69
N GLY A 86 14.64 -17.42 2.10
CA GLY A 86 14.07 -18.51 1.33
C GLY A 86 14.03 -18.31 -0.20
N GLU A 87 13.16 -19.08 -0.84
CA GLU A 87 13.09 -19.21 -2.31
C GLU A 87 12.42 -18.04 -3.00
N PHE A 88 11.74 -17.14 -2.23
CA PHE A 88 10.94 -16.06 -2.76
C PHE A 88 11.77 -14.79 -2.98
N GLY A 89 11.55 -14.13 -4.11
CA GLY A 89 12.13 -12.83 -4.41
C GLY A 89 11.38 -11.68 -3.71
N PRO A 90 11.77 -10.43 -4.01
CA PRO A 90 11.04 -9.27 -3.51
C PRO A 90 9.63 -9.24 -4.08
N GLU A 91 8.69 -8.80 -3.26
CA GLU A 91 7.33 -8.48 -3.68
C GLU A 91 7.28 -7.02 -4.13
N THR A 92 6.55 -6.77 -5.21
CA THR A 92 6.27 -5.41 -5.68
C THR A 92 4.76 -5.21 -5.71
N TYR A 93 4.31 -4.12 -5.10
CA TYR A 93 2.90 -3.74 -5.07
C TYR A 93 2.71 -2.35 -5.64
N ASP A 94 1.95 -2.26 -6.71
CA ASP A 94 1.59 -1.02 -7.40
C ASP A 94 0.12 -0.71 -7.15
N LEU A 95 -0.19 0.54 -6.81
CA LEU A 95 -1.56 1.05 -6.73
C LEU A 95 -1.66 2.43 -7.39
N ALA A 96 -2.70 2.62 -8.22
CA ALA A 96 -3.01 3.89 -8.84
C ALA A 96 -4.47 4.27 -8.59
N LEU A 97 -4.65 5.43 -7.95
CA LEU A 97 -5.95 6.05 -7.70
C LEU A 97 -6.16 7.16 -8.74
N ALA A 98 -7.15 7.03 -9.61
CA ALA A 98 -7.50 8.04 -10.58
C ALA A 98 -8.66 8.92 -10.06
N ARG A 99 -8.49 10.25 -10.10
CA ARG A 99 -9.53 11.20 -9.76
C ARG A 99 -10.62 11.20 -10.84
N LEU A 100 -11.88 11.22 -10.42
CA LEU A 100 -13.02 11.30 -11.35
C LEU A 100 -13.52 12.74 -11.45
N GLY A 101 -13.23 13.39 -12.57
CA GLY A 101 -13.63 14.78 -12.81
C GLY A 101 -12.99 15.78 -11.84
N ALA A 102 -13.66 16.89 -11.60
CA ALA A 102 -13.23 17.92 -10.65
C ALA A 102 -13.69 17.64 -9.21
N GLY A 103 -14.39 16.54 -8.97
CA GLY A 103 -15.00 16.22 -7.69
C GLY A 103 -14.09 15.50 -6.71
N SER A 104 -14.70 15.08 -5.60
CA SER A 104 -14.05 14.34 -4.51
C SER A 104 -13.86 12.85 -4.82
N SER A 105 -14.53 12.35 -5.87
CA SER A 105 -14.60 10.93 -6.20
C SER A 105 -13.33 10.44 -6.89
N TYR A 106 -13.07 9.17 -6.76
CA TYR A 106 -11.96 8.47 -7.40
C TYR A 106 -12.33 7.03 -7.74
N LYS A 107 -11.45 6.39 -8.46
CA LYS A 107 -11.46 4.93 -8.65
C LYS A 107 -10.05 4.39 -8.58
N ILE A 108 -9.91 3.13 -8.25
CA ILE A 108 -8.67 2.42 -8.45
C ILE A 108 -8.56 2.06 -9.94
N GLU A 109 -7.61 2.68 -10.62
CA GLU A 109 -7.36 2.48 -12.04
C GLU A 109 -6.50 1.24 -12.29
N LYS A 110 -5.51 1.04 -11.42
CA LYS A 110 -4.56 -0.08 -11.49
C LYS A 110 -4.21 -0.56 -10.09
N GLU A 111 -4.14 -1.86 -9.94
CA GLU A 111 -3.57 -2.52 -8.76
C GLU A 111 -2.83 -3.78 -9.22
N LEU A 112 -1.62 -4.01 -8.71
CA LEU A 112 -0.80 -5.15 -9.12
C LEU A 112 0.08 -5.60 -7.96
N LEU A 113 0.02 -6.87 -7.61
CA LEU A 113 0.97 -7.52 -6.70
C LEU A 113 1.70 -8.63 -7.45
N ILE A 114 3.02 -8.50 -7.51
CA ILE A 114 3.90 -9.47 -8.14
C ILE A 114 5.00 -9.90 -7.20
N ASN A 115 5.49 -11.12 -7.39
CA ASN A 115 6.70 -11.62 -6.78
C ASN A 115 7.74 -11.97 -7.85
N SER A 116 8.97 -11.53 -7.65
CA SER A 116 10.07 -11.86 -8.56
C SER A 116 10.73 -13.15 -8.09
N TYR A 117 10.34 -14.31 -8.62
CA TYR A 117 10.97 -15.58 -8.33
C TYR A 117 12.43 -15.59 -8.78
N LYS A 118 13.33 -16.03 -7.89
CA LYS A 118 14.67 -16.46 -8.28
C LYS A 118 14.59 -17.95 -8.71
N LEU A 119 14.37 -18.19 -9.97
CA LEU A 119 14.57 -19.55 -10.49
C LEU A 119 16.05 -19.96 -10.35
N LYS A 120 16.29 -21.25 -10.03
CA LYS A 120 17.63 -21.85 -9.96
C LYS A 120 18.44 -21.50 -11.22
N LYS A 121 19.77 -21.37 -11.04
CA LYS A 121 20.76 -20.96 -12.08
C LYS A 121 20.33 -21.26 -13.53
N GLY A 122 20.20 -20.20 -14.34
CA GLY A 122 20.11 -20.28 -15.80
C GLY A 122 18.73 -20.04 -16.42
N ILE A 123 17.67 -19.80 -15.65
CA ILE A 123 16.34 -19.52 -16.16
C ILE A 123 15.98 -18.05 -15.85
N GLU A 124 15.47 -17.34 -16.86
CA GLU A 124 15.02 -15.95 -16.70
C GLU A 124 13.97 -15.83 -15.59
N LYS A 125 14.13 -14.80 -14.75
CA LYS A 125 13.18 -14.46 -13.71
C LYS A 125 11.86 -14.06 -14.37
N ARG A 126 10.83 -14.89 -14.27
CA ARG A 126 9.48 -14.49 -14.63
C ARG A 126 8.78 -13.99 -13.36
N PRO A 127 8.23 -12.76 -13.37
CA PRO A 127 7.42 -12.30 -12.27
C PRO A 127 6.16 -13.16 -12.19
N MET A 128 5.81 -13.60 -10.98
CA MET A 128 4.54 -14.26 -10.71
C MET A 128 3.55 -13.19 -10.24
N ILE A 129 2.45 -13.05 -10.96
CA ILE A 129 1.37 -12.15 -10.62
C ILE A 129 0.48 -12.86 -9.58
N PHE A 130 0.23 -12.22 -8.44
CA PHE A 130 -0.67 -12.73 -7.42
C PHE A 130 -2.05 -12.09 -7.49
N LEU A 131 -2.11 -10.79 -7.78
CA LEU A 131 -3.35 -10.08 -8.07
C LEU A 131 -3.10 -8.99 -9.10
N GLU A 132 -4.10 -8.73 -9.92
CA GLU A 132 -4.07 -7.67 -10.92
C GLU A 132 -5.46 -7.06 -11.07
N ARG A 133 -5.51 -5.74 -11.12
CA ARG A 133 -6.68 -4.97 -11.48
C ARG A 133 -6.31 -3.95 -12.56
N ALA A 134 -7.07 -3.93 -13.63
CA ALA A 134 -7.01 -2.94 -14.69
C ALA A 134 -8.43 -2.44 -15.00
N GLY A 135 -8.78 -1.27 -14.46
CA GLY A 135 -10.15 -0.74 -14.53
C GLY A 135 -11.15 -1.68 -13.86
N LYS A 136 -12.10 -2.20 -14.64
CA LYS A 136 -13.16 -3.11 -14.14
C LYS A 136 -12.73 -4.58 -14.07
N HIS A 137 -11.60 -4.93 -14.65
CA HIS A 137 -11.12 -6.31 -14.66
C HIS A 137 -10.24 -6.54 -13.43
N ALA A 138 -10.62 -7.52 -12.61
CA ALA A 138 -9.89 -7.90 -11.41
C ALA A 138 -9.65 -9.41 -11.40
N PHE A 139 -8.39 -9.80 -11.16
CA PHE A 139 -7.95 -11.19 -11.13
C PHE A 139 -7.08 -11.45 -9.92
N ILE A 140 -7.31 -12.62 -9.30
CA ILE A 140 -6.49 -13.11 -8.20
C ILE A 140 -6.02 -14.51 -8.58
N TYR A 141 -4.75 -14.80 -8.37
CA TYR A 141 -4.18 -16.11 -8.65
C TYR A 141 -4.57 -17.10 -7.57
N ASP A 142 -5.26 -18.20 -7.96
CA ASP A 142 -5.56 -19.34 -7.12
C ASP A 142 -4.45 -20.38 -7.25
N GLU A 143 -3.79 -20.70 -6.13
CA GLU A 143 -2.68 -21.68 -6.11
C GLU A 143 -3.16 -23.11 -6.24
N THR A 144 -4.38 -23.42 -5.80
CA THR A 144 -4.92 -24.78 -5.87
C THR A 144 -5.32 -25.14 -7.28
N GLU A 145 -5.96 -24.21 -7.98
CA GLU A 145 -6.41 -24.41 -9.35
C GLU A 145 -5.39 -23.99 -10.40
N HIS A 146 -4.27 -23.38 -9.97
CA HIS A 146 -3.19 -22.86 -10.85
C HIS A 146 -3.70 -21.92 -11.95
N LYS A 147 -4.73 -21.12 -11.64
CA LYS A 147 -5.33 -20.19 -12.60
C LYS A 147 -5.70 -18.86 -11.95
N PHE A 148 -5.94 -17.86 -12.78
CA PHE A 148 -6.54 -16.61 -12.33
C PHE A 148 -8.04 -16.78 -12.18
N THR A 149 -8.56 -16.31 -11.05
CA THR A 149 -9.99 -16.28 -10.74
C THR A 149 -10.45 -14.83 -10.62
N THR A 150 -11.66 -14.56 -11.09
CA THR A 150 -12.34 -13.29 -10.81
C THR A 150 -12.99 -13.41 -9.44
N PRO A 151 -12.84 -12.42 -8.55
CA PRO A 151 -13.56 -12.44 -7.28
C PRO A 151 -15.07 -12.59 -7.49
N GLU A 152 -15.70 -13.50 -6.74
CA GLU A 152 -17.16 -13.68 -6.79
C GLU A 152 -17.90 -12.50 -6.17
N GLU A 153 -17.26 -11.83 -5.20
CA GLU A 153 -17.80 -10.64 -4.57
C GLU A 153 -17.59 -9.40 -5.45
N PHE A 154 -18.53 -8.49 -5.37
CA PHE A 154 -18.42 -7.19 -6.03
C PHE A 154 -17.24 -6.42 -5.45
N VAL A 155 -16.24 -6.18 -6.28
CA VAL A 155 -15.10 -5.35 -5.91
C VAL A 155 -15.44 -3.89 -6.17
N SER A 156 -15.59 -3.12 -5.11
CA SER A 156 -15.80 -1.67 -5.21
C SER A 156 -14.67 -1.01 -6.01
N ASP A 157 -15.02 -0.03 -6.84
CA ASP A 157 -14.03 0.76 -7.57
C ASP A 157 -13.16 1.63 -6.64
N GLU A 158 -13.59 1.81 -5.39
CA GLU A 158 -12.91 2.65 -4.39
C GLU A 158 -12.09 1.85 -3.37
N GLU A 159 -12.20 0.50 -3.33
CA GLU A 159 -11.48 -0.33 -2.38
C GLU A 159 -10.45 -1.22 -3.08
N SER A 160 -9.33 -1.47 -2.41
CA SER A 160 -8.26 -2.27 -2.99
C SER A 160 -8.65 -3.74 -3.10
N LEU A 161 -8.25 -4.37 -4.19
CA LEU A 161 -8.40 -5.80 -4.41
C LEU A 161 -7.63 -6.61 -3.34
N LEU A 162 -6.48 -6.09 -2.89
CA LEU A 162 -5.68 -6.67 -1.83
C LEU A 162 -6.49 -6.83 -0.54
N SER A 163 -7.41 -5.91 -0.23
CA SER A 163 -8.19 -5.95 1.00
C SER A 163 -9.14 -7.13 1.09
N ILE A 164 -9.61 -7.64 -0.05
CA ILE A 164 -10.52 -8.79 -0.14
C ILE A 164 -9.79 -10.10 -0.49
N ALA A 165 -8.59 -10.00 -1.03
CA ALA A 165 -7.81 -11.13 -1.54
C ALA A 165 -7.28 -12.08 -0.44
N SER A 166 -7.52 -11.78 0.82
CA SER A 166 -7.24 -12.65 1.97
C SER A 166 -8.48 -13.35 2.52
N GLY A 167 -9.60 -13.28 1.79
CA GLY A 167 -10.86 -13.91 2.19
C GLY A 167 -10.80 -15.45 2.13
N PRO A 168 -11.75 -16.13 2.78
CA PRO A 168 -11.76 -17.60 2.92
C PRO A 168 -11.94 -18.35 1.60
N PHE A 169 -12.37 -17.68 0.55
CA PHE A 169 -12.62 -18.28 -0.77
C PHE A 169 -11.44 -18.14 -1.74
N ILE A 170 -10.33 -17.52 -1.30
CA ILE A 170 -9.16 -17.29 -2.13
C ILE A 170 -7.99 -18.10 -1.59
N ASN A 171 -7.54 -19.08 -2.36
CA ASN A 171 -6.43 -19.95 -2.01
C ASN A 171 -5.12 -19.37 -2.54
N ASN A 172 -4.58 -18.39 -1.82
CA ASN A 172 -3.26 -17.84 -2.10
C ASN A 172 -2.51 -17.61 -0.79
N ARG A 173 -1.43 -18.34 -0.57
CA ARG A 173 -0.64 -18.28 0.68
C ARG A 173 0.26 -17.03 0.78
N PHE A 174 0.48 -16.31 -0.31
CA PHE A 174 1.39 -15.16 -0.35
C PHE A 174 0.70 -13.84 -0.06
N ILE A 175 -0.56 -13.69 -0.49
CA ILE A 175 -1.32 -12.45 -0.33
C ILE A 175 -1.57 -12.12 1.15
N PRO A 176 -2.06 -13.04 2.00
CA PRO A 176 -2.36 -12.73 3.39
C PRO A 176 -1.17 -12.22 4.23
N PRO A 177 0.04 -12.82 4.15
CA PRO A 177 1.20 -12.29 4.85
C PRO A 177 1.61 -10.89 4.36
N PHE A 178 1.55 -10.64 3.06
CA PHE A 178 1.84 -9.34 2.48
C PHE A 178 0.84 -8.28 2.96
N GLN A 179 -0.46 -8.56 2.85
CA GLN A 179 -1.54 -7.70 3.36
C GLN A 179 -1.35 -7.40 4.85
N LYS A 180 -1.12 -8.43 5.68
CA LYS A 180 -0.86 -8.29 7.12
C LYS A 180 0.35 -7.39 7.38
N GLY A 181 1.39 -7.52 6.57
CA GLY A 181 2.58 -6.67 6.62
C GLY A 181 2.24 -5.19 6.40
N LEU A 182 1.42 -4.86 5.40
CA LEU A 182 0.98 -3.48 5.16
C LEU A 182 0.05 -2.97 6.27
N VAL A 183 -0.89 -3.79 6.73
CA VAL A 183 -1.79 -3.44 7.83
C VAL A 183 -1.04 -3.16 9.13
N SER A 184 0.12 -3.80 9.34
CA SER A 184 0.95 -3.60 10.54
C SER A 184 1.71 -2.27 10.56
N ILE A 185 1.72 -1.50 9.47
CA ILE A 185 2.33 -0.16 9.45
C ILE A 185 1.52 0.75 10.37
N ALA A 186 2.14 1.15 11.49
CA ALA A 186 1.55 2.07 12.45
C ALA A 186 2.19 3.46 12.32
N VAL A 187 1.36 4.49 12.24
CA VAL A 187 1.80 5.89 12.16
C VAL A 187 1.29 6.63 13.38
N TYR A 188 2.20 7.29 14.08
CA TYR A 188 1.91 8.09 15.25
C TYR A 188 2.14 9.56 14.92
N HIS A 189 1.07 10.34 14.85
CA HIS A 189 1.13 11.77 14.50
C HIS A 189 1.53 12.63 15.70
N ASP A 190 1.07 12.27 16.90
CA ASP A 190 1.29 13.04 18.14
C ASP A 190 1.90 12.14 19.21
N LEU A 191 3.19 12.31 19.45
CA LEU A 191 3.87 11.71 20.58
C LEU A 191 3.92 12.70 21.72
N HIS A 192 3.00 12.57 22.69
CA HIS A 192 3.08 13.32 23.94
C HIS A 192 4.31 12.88 24.73
N THR A 193 5.25 13.81 24.93
CA THR A 193 6.53 13.53 25.61
C THR A 193 6.62 14.18 26.99
N ASN A 194 5.52 14.81 27.48
CA ASN A 194 5.46 15.32 28.82
C ASN A 194 5.64 14.20 29.86
N LYS A 195 5.92 14.54 31.13
CA LYS A 195 6.23 13.54 32.16
C LYS A 195 5.05 12.58 32.45
N ASP A 196 3.82 13.00 32.17
CA ASP A 196 2.59 12.24 32.41
C ASP A 196 2.13 11.46 31.15
N ALA A 197 2.91 11.51 30.07
CA ALA A 197 2.59 10.81 28.82
C ALA A 197 2.53 9.29 29.03
N SER A 198 1.54 8.64 28.42
CA SER A 198 1.34 7.18 28.50
C SER A 198 2.56 6.38 28.03
N ILE A 199 3.35 6.91 27.11
CA ILE A 199 4.59 6.31 26.62
C ILE A 199 5.67 6.18 27.71
N ARG A 200 5.58 6.96 28.79
CA ARG A 200 6.51 6.94 29.93
C ARG A 200 5.99 6.15 31.13
N GLN A 201 4.75 5.68 31.08
CA GLN A 201 4.19 4.86 32.14
C GLN A 201 4.64 3.40 31.98
N PRO A 202 4.86 2.67 33.09
CA PRO A 202 5.21 1.26 33.04
C PRO A 202 4.14 0.48 32.27
N ALA A 203 4.55 -0.35 31.31
CA ALA A 203 3.64 -1.26 30.66
C ALA A 203 3.12 -2.28 31.67
N ILE A 204 1.81 -2.32 31.90
CA ILE A 204 1.18 -3.39 32.66
C ILE A 204 1.18 -4.62 31.75
N ALA A 205 1.98 -5.63 32.09
CA ALA A 205 1.93 -6.91 31.41
C ALA A 205 0.51 -7.50 31.55
N ARG A 206 -0.14 -7.78 30.44
CA ARG A 206 -1.42 -8.49 30.37
C ARG A 206 -1.16 -9.93 29.97
#